data_55cfebbae7871e0e59be85c6085a74d7
#
_entry.id   55cfebbae7871e0e59be85c6085a74d7
#
_cell.length_a   1.000
_cell.length_b   1.000
_cell.length_c   1.000
_cell.angle_alpha   90.00
_cell.angle_beta   90.00
_cell.angle_gamma   90.00
#
_symmetry.space_group_name_H-M   'P 1'
#
loop_
_entity.id
_entity.type
_entity.pdbx_description
1 polymer ?
#
loop_
_entity_poly.entity_id
_entity_poly.type
_entity_poly.pdbx_seq_one_letter_code
_entity_poly.pdbx_strand_id
1 'polypeptide(L)'
;DLTTGSTDAVNGSQLKTTNDAVATNTTNIATNTTNISNLTETVTNLGEDALKWDKDNGVFTAAHGTETTSKITNVKDGDLTTGSTDAVNGSQLKTT
;
A
#
# COMPACT_ATOMS: atom_id res chain seq x y z
N ASP A 1 19.12 -11.72 41.37
CA ASP A 1 18.83 -10.43 40.75
C ASP A 1 19.11 -10.48 39.27
N LEU A 2 18.38 -9.68 38.53
CA LEU A 2 18.52 -9.53 37.06
C LEU A 2 19.13 -8.17 36.69
N THR A 3 19.93 -7.59 37.59
CA THR A 3 20.60 -6.31 37.37
C THR A 3 21.92 -6.49 36.61
N THR A 4 22.38 -5.40 35.96
CA THR A 4 23.71 -5.42 35.31
C THR A 4 24.79 -5.82 36.27
N GLY A 5 25.61 -6.79 35.89
CA GLY A 5 26.71 -7.29 36.74
C GLY A 5 26.30 -8.29 37.82
N SER A 6 25.01 -8.67 37.89
CA SER A 6 24.60 -9.72 38.84
C SER A 6 25.30 -11.03 38.51
N THR A 7 25.74 -11.70 39.58
CA THR A 7 26.29 -13.06 39.52
C THR A 7 25.33 -14.09 40.12
N ASP A 8 24.09 -13.70 40.35
CA ASP A 8 23.07 -14.58 40.93
C ASP A 8 22.62 -15.64 39.93
N ALA A 9 22.35 -16.83 40.47
CA ALA A 9 21.65 -17.87 39.68
C ALA A 9 20.23 -17.44 39.36
N VAL A 10 19.71 -17.86 38.22
CA VAL A 10 18.31 -17.69 37.87
C VAL A 10 17.59 -19.03 37.95
N ASN A 11 16.31 -19.00 38.28
CA ASN A 11 15.51 -20.23 38.37
C ASN A 11 14.75 -20.51 37.09
N GLY A 12 14.15 -21.71 36.99
CA GLY A 12 13.40 -22.12 35.81
C GLY A 12 12.21 -21.19 35.47
N SER A 13 11.56 -20.66 36.49
CA SER A 13 10.42 -19.74 36.31
C SER A 13 10.87 -18.43 35.66
N GLN A 14 11.99 -17.88 36.05
CA GLN A 14 12.56 -16.67 35.46
C GLN A 14 12.93 -16.90 34.00
N LEU A 15 13.59 -18.02 33.70
CA LEU A 15 13.95 -18.35 32.32
C LEU A 15 12.71 -18.68 31.46
N LYS A 16 11.72 -19.34 32.03
CA LYS A 16 10.46 -19.64 31.33
C LYS A 16 9.77 -18.37 30.86
N THR A 17 9.72 -17.34 31.68
CA THR A 17 9.13 -16.03 31.31
C THR A 17 9.82 -15.44 30.11
N THR A 18 11.16 -15.46 30.09
CA THR A 18 11.95 -14.97 28.96
C THR A 18 11.72 -15.81 27.70
N ASN A 19 11.74 -17.15 27.86
CA ASN A 19 11.51 -18.05 26.73
C ASN A 19 10.12 -17.87 26.13
N ASP A 20 9.10 -17.62 26.93
CA ASP A 20 7.75 -17.37 26.45
C ASP A 20 7.68 -16.05 25.68
N ALA A 21 8.38 -15.02 26.14
CA ALA A 21 8.47 -13.75 25.43
C ALA A 21 9.17 -13.92 24.07
N VAL A 22 10.24 -14.70 24.03
CA VAL A 22 10.97 -15.01 22.79
C VAL A 22 10.06 -15.77 21.81
N ALA A 23 9.30 -16.76 22.30
CA ALA A 23 8.35 -17.52 21.46
C ALA A 23 7.26 -16.60 20.88
N THR A 24 6.71 -15.70 21.70
CA THR A 24 5.72 -14.71 21.24
C THR A 24 6.33 -13.78 20.18
N ASN A 25 7.53 -13.29 20.42
CA ASN A 25 8.22 -12.42 19.46
C ASN A 25 8.48 -13.15 18.14
N THR A 26 8.88 -14.42 18.20
CA THR A 26 9.10 -15.25 17.00
C THR A 26 7.81 -15.35 16.17
N THR A 27 6.67 -15.61 16.82
CA THR A 27 5.36 -15.69 16.15
C THR A 27 4.98 -14.35 15.55
N ASN A 28 5.15 -13.26 16.27
CA ASN A 28 4.80 -11.92 15.79
C ASN A 28 5.70 -11.49 14.62
N ILE A 29 6.98 -11.83 14.64
CA ILE A 29 7.91 -11.56 13.54
C ILE A 29 7.46 -12.33 12.29
N ALA A 30 7.07 -13.60 12.42
CA ALA A 30 6.57 -14.37 11.30
C ALA A 30 5.29 -13.76 10.70
N THR A 31 4.36 -13.33 11.55
CA THR A 31 3.13 -12.63 11.13
C THR A 31 3.47 -11.31 10.43
N ASN A 32 4.37 -10.52 11.00
CA ASN A 32 4.80 -9.25 10.40
C ASN A 32 5.46 -9.46 9.04
N THR A 33 6.29 -10.50 8.91
CA THR A 33 6.93 -10.85 7.63
C THR A 33 5.89 -11.16 6.55
N THR A 34 4.87 -11.96 6.87
CA THR A 34 3.77 -12.27 5.96
C THR A 34 2.98 -11.01 5.59
N ASN A 35 2.65 -10.19 6.57
CA ASN A 35 1.90 -8.95 6.33
C ASN A 35 2.67 -7.97 5.46
N ILE A 36 3.97 -7.83 5.67
CA ILE A 36 4.84 -6.97 4.86
C ILE A 36 4.91 -7.49 3.42
N SER A 37 5.03 -8.80 3.23
CA SER A 37 5.04 -9.40 1.89
C SER A 37 3.72 -9.13 1.15
N ASN A 38 2.58 -9.32 1.81
CA ASN A 38 1.27 -9.06 1.21
C ASN A 38 1.07 -7.58 0.89
N LEU A 39 1.51 -6.70 1.79
CA LEU A 39 1.43 -5.26 1.57
C LEU A 39 2.32 -4.82 0.41
N THR A 40 3.52 -5.38 0.31
CA THR A 40 4.45 -5.11 -0.79
C THR A 40 3.83 -5.48 -2.14
N GLU A 41 3.19 -6.65 -2.22
CA GLU A 41 2.47 -7.08 -3.43
C GLU A 41 1.31 -6.14 -3.76
N THR A 42 0.52 -5.77 -2.76
CA THR A 42 -0.60 -4.83 -2.94
C THR A 42 -0.13 -3.48 -3.45
N VAL A 43 0.95 -2.93 -2.89
CA VAL A 43 1.51 -1.63 -3.31
C VAL A 43 2.08 -1.73 -4.72
N THR A 44 2.76 -2.82 -5.06
CA THR A 44 3.29 -3.05 -6.41
C THR A 44 2.15 -3.08 -7.43
N ASN A 45 1.10 -3.84 -7.17
CA ASN A 45 -0.06 -3.96 -8.07
C ASN A 45 -0.78 -2.61 -8.22
N LEU A 46 -0.96 -1.89 -7.13
CA LEU A 46 -1.57 -0.55 -7.15
C LEU A 46 -0.72 0.42 -7.99
N GLY A 47 0.60 0.37 -7.85
CA GLY A 47 1.52 1.21 -8.61
C GLY A 47 1.50 0.91 -10.12
N GLU A 48 1.22 -0.34 -10.50
CA GLU A 48 1.09 -0.72 -11.91
C GLU A 48 -0.26 -0.34 -12.51
N ASP A 49 -1.33 -0.43 -11.72
CA ASP A 49 -2.70 -0.37 -12.21
C ASP A 49 -3.39 0.97 -11.95
N ALA A 50 -2.81 1.83 -11.12
CA ALA A 50 -3.39 3.12 -10.81
C ALA A 50 -3.15 4.16 -11.91
N LEU A 51 -4.03 5.15 -11.97
CA LEU A 51 -3.78 6.38 -12.72
C LEU A 51 -2.67 7.15 -11.99
N LYS A 52 -1.49 7.27 -12.61
CA LYS A 52 -0.27 7.75 -11.94
C LYS A 52 0.12 9.15 -12.37
N TRP A 53 0.70 9.89 -11.43
CA TRP A 53 1.36 11.14 -11.74
C TRP A 53 2.73 10.88 -12.37
N ASP A 54 2.93 11.40 -13.58
CA ASP A 54 4.22 11.40 -14.28
C ASP A 54 4.86 12.77 -14.06
N LYS A 55 5.80 12.83 -13.11
CA LYS A 55 6.45 14.09 -12.73
C LYS A 55 7.37 14.64 -13.80
N ASP A 56 7.92 13.79 -14.65
CA ASP A 56 8.85 14.21 -15.70
C ASP A 56 8.12 14.96 -16.82
N ASN A 57 6.89 14.53 -17.10
CA ASN A 57 6.04 15.15 -18.12
C ASN A 57 4.94 16.06 -17.54
N GLY A 58 4.79 16.07 -16.22
CA GLY A 58 3.82 16.94 -15.54
C GLY A 58 2.37 16.58 -15.81
N VAL A 59 2.06 15.29 -15.91
CA VAL A 59 0.72 14.80 -16.27
C VAL A 59 0.35 13.57 -15.43
N PHE A 60 -0.96 13.30 -15.30
CA PHE A 60 -1.41 11.96 -14.93
C PHE A 60 -1.45 11.09 -16.19
N THR A 61 -0.90 9.90 -16.11
CA THR A 61 -0.89 8.96 -17.24
C THR A 61 -1.80 7.77 -16.98
N ALA A 62 -2.55 7.38 -18.01
CA ALA A 62 -3.36 6.17 -18.01
C ALA A 62 -2.61 4.93 -18.50
N ALA A 63 -1.33 5.06 -18.80
CA ALA A 63 -0.47 3.90 -19.08
C ALA A 63 -0.41 3.01 -17.82
N HIS A 64 -0.51 1.69 -18.01
CA HIS A 64 -0.49 0.75 -16.89
C HIS A 64 0.08 -0.60 -17.35
N GLY A 65 0.79 -1.29 -16.46
CA GLY A 65 1.44 -2.56 -16.81
C GLY A 65 2.30 -2.40 -18.06
N THR A 66 2.04 -3.20 -19.07
CA THR A 66 2.69 -3.12 -20.39
C THR A 66 1.91 -2.30 -21.41
N GLU A 67 0.74 -1.76 -21.05
CA GLU A 67 -0.10 -0.97 -21.93
C GLU A 67 0.32 0.50 -21.90
N THR A 68 0.52 1.08 -23.07
CA THR A 68 0.94 2.49 -23.19
C THR A 68 -0.23 3.47 -23.18
N THR A 69 -1.46 2.99 -23.36
CA THR A 69 -2.69 3.77 -23.29
C THR A 69 -3.76 2.98 -22.55
N SER A 70 -4.78 3.67 -22.10
CA SER A 70 -5.94 3.04 -21.46
C SER A 70 -7.18 3.89 -21.66
N LYS A 71 -8.35 3.25 -21.58
CA LYS A 71 -9.64 3.93 -21.50
C LYS A 71 -9.91 4.33 -20.06
N ILE A 72 -10.57 5.46 -19.88
CA ILE A 72 -11.17 5.85 -18.61
C ILE A 72 -12.68 5.71 -18.76
N THR A 73 -13.31 4.86 -17.96
CA THR A 73 -14.74 4.57 -18.02
C THR A 73 -15.46 5.09 -16.78
N ASN A 74 -16.78 5.09 -16.81
CA ASN A 74 -17.63 5.52 -15.69
C ASN A 74 -17.37 6.97 -15.28
N VAL A 75 -16.99 7.78 -16.26
CA VAL A 75 -16.80 9.22 -16.08
C VAL A 75 -18.18 9.87 -15.98
N LYS A 76 -18.43 10.54 -14.85
CA LYS A 76 -19.63 11.33 -14.64
C LYS A 76 -19.69 12.48 -15.64
N ASP A 77 -20.89 12.88 -16.05
CA ASP A 77 -21.08 14.06 -16.90
C ASP A 77 -20.36 15.27 -16.30
N GLY A 78 -19.52 15.89 -17.10
CA GLY A 78 -18.87 17.15 -16.71
C GLY A 78 -19.81 18.32 -16.87
N ASP A 79 -19.55 19.38 -16.12
CA ASP A 79 -20.26 20.65 -16.31
C ASP A 79 -19.89 21.25 -17.66
N LEU A 80 -20.89 21.80 -18.37
CA LEU A 80 -20.71 22.41 -19.68
C LEU A 80 -20.80 23.95 -19.63
N THR A 81 -20.52 24.50 -18.46
CA THR A 81 -20.54 25.96 -18.22
C THR A 81 -19.23 26.61 -18.65
N THR A 82 -19.26 27.93 -18.92
CA THR A 82 -18.06 28.70 -19.24
C THR A 82 -17.03 28.57 -18.12
N GLY A 83 -15.81 28.24 -18.48
CA GLY A 83 -14.71 28.09 -17.53
C GLY A 83 -14.64 26.72 -16.84
N SER A 84 -15.54 25.77 -17.18
CA SER A 84 -15.46 24.40 -16.66
C SER A 84 -14.12 23.75 -17.03
N THR A 85 -13.54 23.06 -16.08
CA THR A 85 -12.33 22.23 -16.26
C THR A 85 -12.65 20.73 -16.17
N ASP A 86 -13.93 20.37 -16.17
CA ASP A 86 -14.33 18.98 -16.07
C ASP A 86 -14.06 18.23 -17.38
N ALA A 87 -13.74 16.96 -17.28
CA ALA A 87 -13.76 16.06 -18.41
C ALA A 87 -15.22 15.82 -18.86
N VAL A 88 -15.45 15.64 -20.15
CA VAL A 88 -16.74 15.19 -20.67
C VAL A 88 -16.64 13.74 -21.11
N ASN A 89 -17.74 13.00 -21.03
CA ASN A 89 -17.79 11.61 -21.47
C ASN A 89 -18.37 11.49 -22.90
N GLY A 90 -18.27 10.28 -23.45
CA GLY A 90 -18.75 10.02 -24.82
C GLY A 90 -20.23 10.29 -25.03
N SER A 91 -21.07 10.06 -24.03
CA SER A 91 -22.51 10.32 -24.09
C SER A 91 -22.80 11.81 -24.26
N GLN A 92 -22.07 12.69 -23.56
CA GLN A 92 -22.24 14.14 -23.72
C GLN A 92 -21.86 14.61 -25.12
N LEU A 93 -20.76 14.09 -25.67
CA LEU A 93 -20.35 14.44 -27.03
C LEU A 93 -21.34 13.89 -28.09
N LYS A 94 -21.84 12.66 -27.90
CA LYS A 94 -22.82 12.05 -28.81
C LYS A 94 -24.09 12.90 -28.95
N THR A 95 -24.53 13.50 -27.82
CA THR A 95 -25.72 14.35 -27.78
C THR A 95 -25.55 15.65 -28.59
N THR A 96 -24.36 16.19 -28.62
CA THR A 96 -24.02 17.40 -29.39
C THR A 96 -24.09 17.14 -30.88
#